data_fcb86b08e29ef3fc8789e206fea3436d
#
_entry.id   fcb86b08e29ef3fc8789e206fea3436d
#
_cell.length_a   1.000
_cell.length_b   1.000
_cell.length_c   1.000
_cell.angle_alpha   90.00
_cell.angle_beta   90.00
_cell.angle_gamma   90.00
#
_symmetry.space_group_name_H-M   'P 1'
#
loop_
_entity.id
_entity.type
_entity.pdbx_description
1 polymer ?
#
loop_
_entity_poly.entity_id
_entity_poly.type
_entity_poly.pdbx_seq_one_letter_code
_entity_poly.pdbx_strand_id
1 'polypeptide(L)'
;MGLESHARISEDAEARILEEAVESSYRKGGINACIGEQEVSKETVMNKLHTLEFPLLEPLKEKRRVSRLYIDADEDHVSLQYLEKKGDIKRPRVNTVMPKLIYVYEDVNFDGSKHELVNCHYFGGDYAGTEGTKELWQEVFDFITESYDEEVLEKIYINGDGADWIRTGAGMHAKARFVLDRFHMHKYIISATSHLKDSAQDARSEIYKAINGKRKWAAEEAFDKILHVTEKETKAKAVESAKNYILGNWAGIMESVR
;
A
#
# COMPACT_ATOMS: atom_id res chain seq x y z
N MET A 1 37.23 -17.12 12.41
CA MET A 1 35.86 -17.55 12.78
C MET A 1 35.51 -16.77 14.04
N GLY A 2 34.79 -15.66 13.87
CA GLY A 2 34.39 -14.78 14.96
C GLY A 2 33.00 -15.08 15.43
N LEU A 3 32.84 -16.13 16.25
CA LEU A 3 31.63 -16.25 17.06
C LEU A 3 31.86 -15.40 18.31
N GLU A 4 30.95 -14.49 18.59
CA GLU A 4 30.90 -13.79 19.85
C GLU A 4 30.81 -14.78 21.01
N SER A 5 31.46 -14.46 22.12
CA SER A 5 31.43 -15.30 23.31
C SER A 5 29.99 -15.49 23.77
N HIS A 6 29.55 -16.77 23.84
CA HIS A 6 28.17 -17.20 24.15
C HIS A 6 27.11 -17.11 23.02
N ALA A 7 27.48 -16.74 21.80
CA ALA A 7 26.56 -16.82 20.67
C ALA A 7 26.20 -18.29 20.35
N ARG A 8 24.92 -18.63 20.39
CA ARG A 8 24.41 -19.98 20.04
C ARG A 8 24.11 -20.12 18.54
N ILE A 9 24.03 -19.02 17.84
CA ILE A 9 23.70 -18.92 16.40
C ILE A 9 24.77 -18.02 15.78
N SER A 10 25.37 -18.44 14.68
CA SER A 10 26.32 -17.60 13.94
C SER A 10 25.59 -16.49 13.18
N GLU A 11 26.29 -15.41 12.85
CA GLU A 11 25.73 -14.29 12.05
C GLU A 11 25.17 -14.78 10.71
N ASP A 12 25.88 -15.67 10.01
CA ASP A 12 25.39 -16.25 8.75
C ASP A 12 24.11 -17.08 8.93
N ALA A 13 23.99 -17.82 10.03
CA ALA A 13 22.80 -18.58 10.34
C ALA A 13 21.64 -17.64 10.74
N GLU A 14 21.93 -16.57 11.45
CA GLU A 14 20.95 -15.54 11.79
C GLU A 14 20.41 -14.84 10.54
N ALA A 15 21.28 -14.42 9.62
CA ALA A 15 20.88 -13.82 8.35
C ALA A 15 19.92 -14.75 7.56
N ARG A 16 20.26 -16.05 7.44
CA ARG A 16 19.39 -17.03 6.78
C ARG A 16 18.04 -17.21 7.47
N ILE A 17 18.05 -17.25 8.82
CA ILE A 17 16.82 -17.36 9.60
C ILE A 17 15.91 -16.17 9.32
N LEU A 18 16.47 -14.97 9.25
CA LEU A 18 15.72 -13.76 8.99
C LEU A 18 15.17 -13.72 7.56
N GLU A 19 16.00 -14.05 6.55
CA GLU A 19 15.58 -14.15 5.14
C GLU A 19 14.40 -15.13 4.97
N GLU A 20 14.55 -16.35 5.48
CA GLU A 20 13.51 -17.38 5.39
C GLU A 20 12.23 -17.01 6.16
N ALA A 21 12.37 -16.30 7.28
CA ALA A 21 11.23 -15.88 8.11
C ALA A 21 10.42 -14.75 7.48
N VAL A 22 11.03 -13.91 6.65
CA VAL A 22 10.33 -12.85 5.90
C VAL A 22 9.46 -13.46 4.80
N GLU A 23 9.96 -14.51 4.12
CA GLU A 23 9.24 -15.18 3.03
C GLU A 23 8.25 -16.25 3.50
N SER A 24 8.31 -16.64 4.78
CA SER A 24 7.48 -17.74 5.30
C SER A 24 7.02 -17.49 6.74
N SER A 25 6.63 -18.54 7.46
CA SER A 25 6.32 -18.44 8.88
C SER A 25 7.58 -18.61 9.75
N TYR A 26 7.59 -18.07 10.97
CA TYR A 26 8.69 -18.24 11.93
C TYR A 26 9.11 -19.70 12.12
N ARG A 27 8.16 -20.63 12.09
CA ARG A 27 8.46 -22.06 12.17
C ARG A 27 9.23 -22.55 10.93
N LYS A 28 8.80 -22.18 9.74
CA LYS A 28 9.48 -22.55 8.50
C LYS A 28 10.85 -21.88 8.39
N GLY A 29 10.96 -20.59 8.76
CA GLY A 29 12.24 -19.89 8.83
C GLY A 29 13.25 -20.62 9.74
N GLY A 30 12.81 -21.09 10.90
CA GLY A 30 13.66 -21.86 11.82
C GLY A 30 14.08 -23.24 11.28
N ILE A 31 13.26 -23.88 10.48
CA ILE A 31 13.55 -25.19 9.85
C ILE A 31 14.46 -25.02 8.63
N ASN A 32 14.07 -24.13 7.71
CA ASN A 32 14.73 -24.00 6.40
C ASN A 32 16.13 -23.41 6.49
N ALA A 33 16.37 -22.53 7.46
CA ALA A 33 17.67 -21.88 7.63
C ALA A 33 18.77 -22.78 8.20
N CYS A 34 18.38 -23.93 8.76
CA CYS A 34 19.32 -24.83 9.42
C CYS A 34 19.93 -25.83 8.43
N ILE A 35 21.24 -26.01 8.52
CA ILE A 35 21.96 -27.07 7.80
C ILE A 35 22.13 -28.25 8.76
N GLY A 36 21.33 -29.32 8.55
CA GLY A 36 21.37 -30.53 9.38
C GLY A 36 20.08 -30.76 10.18
N GLU A 37 20.15 -31.60 11.22
CA GLU A 37 18.98 -32.00 12.03
C GLU A 37 18.60 -31.01 13.15
N GLN A 38 19.34 -29.91 13.31
CA GLN A 38 19.07 -28.93 14.36
C GLN A 38 18.11 -27.86 13.82
N GLU A 39 16.93 -27.78 14.43
CA GLU A 39 15.93 -26.75 14.13
C GLU A 39 16.01 -25.60 15.14
N VAL A 40 15.88 -24.37 14.67
CA VAL A 40 15.70 -23.20 15.53
C VAL A 40 14.22 -23.02 15.85
N SER A 41 13.90 -22.83 17.14
CA SER A 41 12.50 -22.69 17.54
C SER A 41 11.85 -21.42 16.96
N LYS A 42 10.55 -21.49 16.70
CA LYS A 42 9.77 -20.34 16.20
C LYS A 42 9.83 -19.13 17.14
N GLU A 43 9.94 -19.37 18.45
CA GLU A 43 10.09 -18.32 19.46
C GLU A 43 11.45 -17.61 19.33
N THR A 44 12.51 -18.35 19.03
CA THR A 44 13.84 -17.77 18.78
C THR A 44 13.83 -16.91 17.52
N VAL A 45 13.21 -17.40 16.43
CA VAL A 45 13.05 -16.65 15.19
C VAL A 45 12.27 -15.36 15.42
N MET A 46 11.12 -15.46 16.09
CA MET A 46 10.29 -14.32 16.47
C MET A 46 11.09 -13.28 17.29
N ASN A 47 11.80 -13.73 18.33
CA ASN A 47 12.57 -12.82 19.17
C ASN A 47 13.69 -12.13 18.38
N LYS A 48 14.35 -12.85 17.46
CA LYS A 48 15.38 -12.26 16.59
C LYS A 48 14.80 -11.16 15.69
N LEU A 49 13.66 -11.40 15.06
CA LEU A 49 12.96 -10.39 14.25
C LEU A 49 12.53 -9.16 15.08
N HIS A 50 11.99 -9.39 16.28
CA HIS A 50 11.53 -8.30 17.13
C HIS A 50 12.67 -7.49 17.78
N THR A 51 13.88 -8.00 17.78
CA THR A 51 15.07 -7.30 18.29
C THR A 51 15.93 -6.69 17.19
N LEU A 52 15.51 -6.76 15.94
CA LEU A 52 16.19 -6.07 14.84
C LEU A 52 16.14 -4.57 15.05
N GLU A 53 17.31 -3.98 15.11
CA GLU A 53 17.48 -2.53 15.05
C GLU A 53 17.86 -2.16 13.62
N PHE A 54 17.01 -1.35 12.98
CA PHE A 54 17.33 -0.81 11.67
C PHE A 54 18.24 0.40 11.84
N PRO A 55 19.35 0.49 11.07
CA PRO A 55 20.23 1.64 11.16
C PRO A 55 19.46 2.90 10.82
N LEU A 56 19.63 3.94 11.62
CA LEU A 56 19.14 5.26 11.27
C LEU A 56 19.80 5.69 9.96
N LEU A 57 19.00 6.21 9.05
CA LEU A 57 19.53 6.77 7.80
C LEU A 57 20.48 7.92 8.14
N GLU A 58 21.72 7.82 7.63
CA GLU A 58 22.62 8.96 7.70
C GLU A 58 22.08 10.09 6.79
N PRO A 59 22.08 11.33 7.27
CA PRO A 59 21.69 12.47 6.43
C PRO A 59 22.56 12.49 5.17
N LEU A 60 21.93 12.66 4.02
CA LEU A 60 22.67 12.81 2.77
C LEU A 60 23.55 14.08 2.84
N LYS A 61 24.80 13.96 2.42
CA LYS A 61 25.72 15.12 2.35
C LYS A 61 25.24 16.20 1.38
N GLU A 62 24.56 15.78 0.33
CA GLU A 62 23.94 16.66 -0.67
C GLU A 62 22.52 16.15 -0.96
N LYS A 63 21.58 17.07 -1.05
CA LYS A 63 20.19 16.77 -1.42
C LYS A 63 20.10 16.28 -2.86
N ARG A 64 19.26 15.28 -3.08
CA ARG A 64 19.00 14.74 -4.41
C ARG A 64 18.17 15.72 -5.24
N ARG A 65 18.47 15.80 -6.52
CA ARG A 65 17.82 16.74 -7.46
C ARG A 65 16.96 15.98 -8.45
N VAL A 66 15.69 15.83 -8.12
CA VAL A 66 14.68 15.17 -8.95
C VAL A 66 13.49 16.09 -9.15
N SER A 67 12.88 16.08 -10.34
CA SER A 67 11.70 16.89 -10.61
C SER A 67 10.41 16.26 -10.13
N ARG A 68 10.40 14.95 -9.89
CA ARG A 68 9.22 14.19 -9.46
C ARG A 68 9.59 13.15 -8.43
N LEU A 69 8.66 12.93 -7.49
CA LEU A 69 8.70 11.80 -6.56
C LEU A 69 7.39 11.03 -6.66
N TYR A 70 7.48 9.76 -6.41
CA TYR A 70 6.34 8.85 -6.34
C TYR A 70 6.24 8.29 -4.93
N ILE A 71 5.02 8.22 -4.45
CA ILE A 71 4.67 7.64 -3.16
C ILE A 71 3.57 6.64 -3.43
N ASP A 72 3.74 5.41 -2.97
CA ASP A 72 2.65 4.46 -2.88
C ASP A 72 2.28 4.27 -1.41
N ALA A 73 0.99 4.29 -1.13
CA ALA A 73 0.46 4.20 0.22
C ALA A 73 -0.68 3.17 0.25
N ASP A 74 -0.58 2.23 1.20
CA ASP A 74 -1.56 1.16 1.40
C ASP A 74 -1.67 0.80 2.88
N GLU A 75 -2.72 0.09 3.26
CA GLU A 75 -2.93 -0.46 4.59
C GLU A 75 -3.31 -1.93 4.52
N ASP A 76 -2.88 -2.71 5.49
CA ASP A 76 -3.28 -4.11 5.60
C ASP A 76 -4.12 -4.34 6.86
N HIS A 77 -4.96 -5.37 6.82
CA HIS A 77 -5.80 -5.81 7.92
C HIS A 77 -5.19 -7.03 8.59
N VAL A 78 -4.46 -6.80 9.68
CA VAL A 78 -3.82 -7.88 10.45
C VAL A 78 -4.69 -8.29 11.62
N SER A 79 -5.11 -9.56 11.64
CA SER A 79 -5.90 -10.10 12.75
C SER A 79 -5.04 -10.30 13.99
N LEU A 80 -5.50 -9.76 15.11
CA LEU A 80 -4.86 -9.97 16.41
C LEU A 80 -5.05 -11.41 16.89
N GLN A 81 -4.00 -12.02 17.40
CA GLN A 81 -4.06 -13.32 18.05
C GLN A 81 -4.12 -13.14 19.56
N TYR A 82 -5.16 -13.69 20.18
CA TYR A 82 -5.32 -13.67 21.62
C TYR A 82 -4.96 -15.04 22.19
N LEU A 83 -3.89 -15.10 22.97
CA LEU A 83 -3.38 -16.36 23.53
C LEU A 83 -4.23 -16.88 24.69
N GLU A 84 -4.76 -15.98 25.52
CA GLU A 84 -5.46 -16.35 26.76
C GLU A 84 -6.99 -16.16 26.70
N LYS A 85 -7.47 -15.32 25.82
CA LYS A 85 -8.89 -15.01 25.67
C LYS A 85 -9.26 -14.99 24.19
N LYS A 86 -10.48 -15.44 23.88
CA LYS A 86 -11.04 -15.20 22.53
C LYS A 86 -11.24 -13.70 22.35
N GLY A 87 -10.88 -13.19 21.18
CA GLY A 87 -11.19 -11.81 20.81
C GLY A 87 -12.69 -11.50 20.85
N ASP A 88 -13.07 -10.26 20.67
CA ASP A 88 -14.49 -9.84 20.70
C ASP A 88 -15.25 -10.44 19.52
N ILE A 89 -16.05 -11.49 19.79
CA ILE A 89 -16.85 -12.20 18.79
C ILE A 89 -18.00 -11.33 18.27
N LYS A 90 -18.49 -10.37 19.09
CA LYS A 90 -19.59 -9.48 18.71
C LYS A 90 -19.12 -8.33 17.82
N ARG A 91 -17.88 -7.93 17.98
CA ARG A 91 -17.24 -6.83 17.22
C ARG A 91 -15.90 -7.29 16.65
N PRO A 92 -15.91 -8.17 15.63
CA PRO A 92 -14.68 -8.76 15.10
C PRO A 92 -13.66 -7.73 14.57
N ARG A 93 -14.11 -6.54 14.16
CA ARG A 93 -13.22 -5.45 13.70
C ARG A 93 -12.29 -4.90 14.79
N VAL A 94 -12.63 -5.01 16.06
CA VAL A 94 -11.73 -4.61 17.16
C VAL A 94 -10.60 -5.60 17.42
N ASN A 95 -10.63 -6.75 16.73
CA ASN A 95 -9.61 -7.77 16.78
C ASN A 95 -8.59 -7.65 15.64
N THR A 96 -8.54 -6.52 14.96
CA THR A 96 -7.60 -6.25 13.86
C THR A 96 -6.87 -4.95 14.11
N VAL A 97 -5.62 -4.91 13.70
CA VAL A 97 -4.86 -3.67 13.51
C VAL A 97 -4.72 -3.40 12.02
N MET A 98 -4.57 -2.14 11.66
CA MET A 98 -4.38 -1.70 10.27
C MET A 98 -3.04 -0.95 10.16
N PRO A 99 -1.93 -1.68 10.10
CA PRO A 99 -0.65 -1.05 9.85
C PRO A 99 -0.67 -0.37 8.49
N LYS A 100 -0.13 0.83 8.45
CA LYS A 100 0.03 1.61 7.23
C LYS A 100 1.43 1.40 6.68
N LEU A 101 1.54 1.34 5.37
CA LEU A 101 2.80 1.27 4.65
C LEU A 101 2.82 2.38 3.61
N ILE A 102 3.89 3.17 3.65
CA ILE A 102 4.20 4.18 2.64
C ILE A 102 5.61 3.91 2.13
N TYR A 103 5.82 4.01 0.84
CA TYR A 103 7.15 4.03 0.29
C TYR A 103 7.30 5.15 -0.74
N VAL A 104 8.44 5.85 -0.64
CA VAL A 104 8.82 6.99 -1.47
C VAL A 104 9.92 6.53 -2.40
N TYR A 105 9.80 6.80 -3.70
CA TYR A 105 10.80 6.42 -4.70
C TYR A 105 10.88 7.43 -5.84
N GLU A 106 12.01 7.42 -6.55
CA GLU A 106 12.31 8.38 -7.61
C GLU A 106 11.81 7.93 -8.99
N ASP A 107 11.92 6.61 -9.27
CA ASP A 107 11.56 6.03 -10.56
C ASP A 107 11.40 4.51 -10.43
N VAL A 108 11.05 3.85 -11.52
CA VAL A 108 10.98 2.39 -11.62
C VAL A 108 11.87 1.93 -12.76
N ASN A 109 12.90 1.17 -12.43
CA ASN A 109 13.74 0.49 -13.41
C ASN A 109 13.05 -0.79 -13.90
N PHE A 110 13.05 -0.99 -15.21
CA PHE A 110 12.52 -2.18 -15.84
C PHE A 110 13.68 -3.00 -16.41
N ASP A 111 13.92 -4.17 -15.83
CA ASP A 111 14.85 -5.15 -16.38
C ASP A 111 14.09 -6.44 -16.72
N GLY A 112 13.67 -6.54 -17.96
CA GLY A 112 12.84 -7.65 -18.43
C GLY A 112 11.49 -7.71 -17.69
N SER A 113 11.31 -8.75 -16.86
CA SER A 113 10.09 -8.94 -16.06
C SER A 113 10.22 -8.39 -14.62
N LYS A 114 11.41 -7.92 -14.22
CA LYS A 114 11.63 -7.36 -12.89
C LYS A 114 11.47 -5.86 -12.89
N HIS A 115 10.81 -5.38 -11.86
CA HIS A 115 10.61 -3.95 -11.60
C HIS A 115 11.35 -3.63 -10.29
N GLU A 116 12.23 -2.66 -10.34
CA GLU A 116 13.00 -2.22 -9.17
C GLU A 116 12.76 -0.73 -8.93
N LEU A 117 12.39 -0.40 -7.71
CA LEU A 117 12.17 0.99 -7.32
C LEU A 117 13.52 1.68 -7.08
N VAL A 118 13.69 2.85 -7.69
CA VAL A 118 14.91 3.63 -7.57
C VAL A 118 14.89 4.44 -6.28
N ASN A 119 15.92 4.27 -5.45
CA ASN A 119 16.08 5.02 -4.19
C ASN A 119 14.84 4.96 -3.29
N CYS A 120 14.28 3.76 -3.13
CA CYS A 120 13.08 3.54 -2.35
C CYS A 120 13.34 3.67 -0.84
N HIS A 121 12.47 4.41 -0.15
CA HIS A 121 12.45 4.53 1.29
C HIS A 121 11.08 4.18 1.86
N TYR A 122 11.03 3.40 2.94
CA TYR A 122 9.82 2.84 3.53
C TYR A 122 9.49 3.50 4.87
N PHE A 123 8.20 3.78 5.06
CA PHE A 123 7.60 4.20 6.32
C PHE A 123 6.47 3.25 6.65
N GLY A 124 6.35 2.82 7.89
CA GLY A 124 5.26 1.92 8.26
C GLY A 124 5.11 1.74 9.75
N GLY A 125 3.90 1.41 10.15
CA GLY A 125 3.59 1.16 11.55
C GLY A 125 2.09 1.25 11.85
N ASP A 126 1.76 1.13 13.14
CA ASP A 126 0.40 1.27 13.64
C ASP A 126 0.11 2.74 13.99
N TYR A 127 -0.18 3.53 12.98
CA TYR A 127 -0.57 4.93 13.09
C TYR A 127 -2.09 5.06 13.13
N ALA A 128 -2.66 4.93 14.30
CA ALA A 128 -4.11 4.93 14.48
C ALA A 128 -4.71 6.34 14.54
N GLY A 129 -5.91 6.50 13.97
CA GLY A 129 -6.70 7.72 14.02
C GLY A 129 -6.12 8.88 13.23
N THR A 130 -6.70 10.07 13.44
CA THR A 130 -6.34 11.27 12.67
C THR A 130 -4.95 11.80 13.03
N GLU A 131 -4.59 11.78 14.30
CA GLU A 131 -3.28 12.28 14.75
C GLU A 131 -2.15 11.35 14.30
N GLY A 132 -2.28 10.03 14.47
CA GLY A 132 -1.30 9.08 13.94
C GLY A 132 -1.14 9.17 12.43
N THR A 133 -2.24 9.41 11.69
CA THR A 133 -2.16 9.67 10.25
C THR A 133 -1.34 10.91 9.91
N LYS A 134 -1.52 12.00 10.67
CA LYS A 134 -0.75 13.23 10.45
C LYS A 134 0.72 13.03 10.79
N GLU A 135 1.00 12.33 11.88
CA GLU A 135 2.36 11.99 12.31
C GLU A 135 3.11 11.22 11.22
N LEU A 136 2.52 10.15 10.69
CA LEU A 136 3.11 9.38 9.59
C LEU A 136 3.41 10.25 8.36
N TRP A 137 2.46 11.09 7.94
CA TRP A 137 2.67 11.95 6.78
C TRP A 137 3.69 13.06 7.05
N GLN A 138 3.80 13.54 8.30
CA GLN A 138 4.83 14.49 8.67
C GLN A 138 6.23 13.86 8.55
N GLU A 139 6.42 12.63 9.05
CA GLU A 139 7.67 11.88 8.90
C GLU A 139 8.07 11.72 7.43
N VAL A 140 7.10 11.40 6.56
CA VAL A 140 7.33 11.27 5.12
C VAL A 140 7.79 12.59 4.50
N PHE A 141 7.13 13.71 4.83
CA PHE A 141 7.49 15.01 4.25
C PHE A 141 8.74 15.61 4.85
N ASP A 142 9.05 15.34 6.12
CA ASP A 142 10.33 15.70 6.74
C ASP A 142 11.48 14.99 6.02
N PHE A 143 11.36 13.67 5.77
CA PHE A 143 12.32 12.94 4.96
C PHE A 143 12.49 13.53 3.55
N ILE A 144 11.41 13.89 2.89
CA ILE A 144 11.47 14.48 1.54
C ILE A 144 12.21 15.82 1.60
N THR A 145 11.89 16.67 2.58
CA THR A 145 12.53 17.97 2.75
C THR A 145 14.02 17.84 3.07
N GLU A 146 14.41 16.84 3.85
CA GLU A 146 15.81 16.58 4.20
C GLU A 146 16.62 15.97 3.06
N SER A 147 15.99 15.08 2.28
CA SER A 147 16.67 14.27 1.26
C SER A 147 16.68 14.87 -0.13
N TYR A 148 15.75 15.78 -0.46
CA TYR A 148 15.54 16.30 -1.81
C TYR A 148 15.61 17.83 -1.88
N ASP A 149 16.10 18.32 -3.02
CA ASP A 149 16.15 19.75 -3.33
C ASP A 149 14.74 20.24 -3.71
N GLU A 150 14.10 20.96 -2.79
CA GLU A 150 12.73 21.45 -2.99
C GLU A 150 12.61 22.49 -4.11
N GLU A 151 13.69 23.17 -4.52
CA GLU A 151 13.67 24.11 -5.63
C GLU A 151 13.54 23.37 -6.98
N VAL A 152 14.06 22.16 -7.07
CA VAL A 152 14.02 21.32 -8.27
C VAL A 152 12.77 20.43 -8.30
N LEU A 153 12.31 19.98 -7.14
CA LEU A 153 11.14 19.13 -7.01
C LEU A 153 9.87 19.87 -7.43
N GLU A 154 9.24 19.42 -8.51
CA GLU A 154 8.02 20.03 -9.07
C GLU A 154 6.75 19.36 -8.56
N LYS A 155 6.76 18.03 -8.42
CA LYS A 155 5.57 17.22 -8.10
C LYS A 155 5.89 16.00 -7.27
N ILE A 156 4.96 15.66 -6.38
CA ILE A 156 4.92 14.44 -5.59
C ILE A 156 3.60 13.73 -5.92
N TYR A 157 3.66 12.55 -6.53
CA TYR A 157 2.48 11.76 -6.82
C TYR A 157 2.24 10.76 -5.70
N ILE A 158 1.07 10.81 -5.08
CA ILE A 158 0.67 9.89 -4.01
C ILE A 158 -0.37 8.93 -4.58
N ASN A 159 0.03 7.69 -4.82
CA ASN A 159 -0.81 6.63 -5.32
C ASN A 159 -1.48 5.88 -4.15
N GLY A 160 -2.73 5.54 -4.32
CA GLY A 160 -3.45 4.71 -3.36
C GLY A 160 -4.89 4.44 -3.75
N ASP A 161 -5.59 3.68 -2.92
CA ASP A 161 -6.96 3.22 -3.16
C ASP A 161 -8.04 4.29 -2.92
N GLY A 162 -7.67 5.48 -2.48
CA GLY A 162 -8.59 6.59 -2.19
C GLY A 162 -9.10 6.61 -0.74
N ALA A 163 -8.48 5.88 0.17
CA ALA A 163 -8.74 6.01 1.60
C ALA A 163 -8.47 7.45 2.08
N ASP A 164 -9.25 7.91 3.06
CA ASP A 164 -9.18 9.30 3.52
C ASP A 164 -7.80 9.65 4.11
N TRP A 165 -7.15 8.70 4.77
CA TRP A 165 -5.82 8.90 5.32
C TRP A 165 -4.75 9.15 4.23
N ILE A 166 -4.87 8.51 3.04
CA ILE A 166 -3.99 8.73 1.89
C ILE A 166 -4.22 10.11 1.29
N ARG A 167 -5.49 10.49 1.13
CA ARG A 167 -5.84 11.84 0.64
C ARG A 167 -5.38 12.95 1.58
N THR A 168 -5.35 12.67 2.90
CA THR A 168 -4.81 13.61 3.89
C THR A 168 -3.38 13.98 3.56
N GLY A 169 -2.52 13.02 3.19
CA GLY A 169 -1.16 13.29 2.75
C GLY A 169 -1.07 14.24 1.56
N ALA A 170 -1.93 14.04 0.55
CA ALA A 170 -1.96 14.94 -0.61
C ALA A 170 -2.38 16.38 -0.24
N GLY A 171 -3.13 16.57 0.85
CA GLY A 171 -3.50 17.88 1.36
C GLY A 171 -2.41 18.56 2.20
N MET A 172 -1.40 17.83 2.67
CA MET A 172 -0.37 18.35 3.59
C MET A 172 0.82 19.01 2.87
N HIS A 173 1.00 18.78 1.57
CA HIS A 173 2.12 19.35 0.82
C HIS A 173 1.67 19.98 -0.51
N ALA A 174 2.10 21.22 -0.78
CA ALA A 174 1.63 22.00 -1.93
C ALA A 174 1.91 21.34 -3.30
N LYS A 175 3.00 20.57 -3.41
CA LYS A 175 3.40 19.85 -4.63
C LYS A 175 2.79 18.46 -4.74
N ALA A 176 2.15 17.95 -3.68
CA ALA A 176 1.55 16.63 -3.67
C ALA A 176 0.25 16.59 -4.49
N ARG A 177 0.04 15.48 -5.18
CA ARG A 177 -1.15 15.17 -5.98
C ARG A 177 -1.55 13.74 -5.71
N PHE A 178 -2.80 13.56 -5.28
CA PHE A 178 -3.36 12.22 -5.14
C PHE A 178 -3.62 11.61 -6.52
N VAL A 179 -3.24 10.36 -6.69
CA VAL A 179 -3.48 9.54 -7.89
C VAL A 179 -4.23 8.29 -7.47
N LEU A 180 -5.37 8.03 -8.10
CA LEU A 180 -6.11 6.81 -7.81
C LEU A 180 -5.43 5.60 -8.45
N ASP A 181 -5.21 4.56 -7.66
CA ASP A 181 -4.70 3.28 -8.13
C ASP A 181 -5.62 2.67 -9.19
N ARG A 182 -5.00 2.28 -10.31
CA ARG A 182 -5.72 1.69 -11.45
C ARG A 182 -6.33 0.33 -11.15
N PHE A 183 -5.71 -0.46 -10.30
CA PHE A 183 -6.23 -1.77 -9.92
C PHE A 183 -7.58 -1.61 -9.21
N HIS A 184 -7.66 -0.73 -8.20
CA HIS A 184 -8.90 -0.47 -7.48
C HIS A 184 -9.96 0.18 -8.38
N MET A 185 -9.58 1.14 -9.22
CA MET A 185 -10.50 1.70 -10.22
C MET A 185 -11.10 0.59 -11.10
N HIS A 186 -10.27 -0.29 -11.64
CA HIS A 186 -10.71 -1.40 -12.48
C HIS A 186 -11.60 -2.38 -11.74
N LYS A 187 -11.25 -2.75 -10.51
CA LYS A 187 -12.02 -3.63 -9.63
C LYS A 187 -13.45 -3.12 -9.41
N TYR A 188 -13.61 -1.82 -9.15
CA TYR A 188 -14.94 -1.22 -8.97
C TYR A 188 -15.74 -1.21 -10.28
N ILE A 189 -15.13 -0.88 -11.41
CA ILE A 189 -15.79 -0.91 -12.72
C ILE A 189 -16.24 -2.34 -13.07
N ILE A 190 -15.42 -3.35 -12.82
CA ILE A 190 -15.80 -4.76 -13.00
C ILE A 190 -16.96 -5.13 -12.08
N SER A 191 -16.91 -4.75 -10.81
CA SER A 191 -17.97 -5.03 -9.84
C SER A 191 -19.33 -4.46 -10.30
N ALA A 192 -19.32 -3.24 -10.86
CA ALA A 192 -20.53 -2.59 -11.37
C ALA A 192 -21.12 -3.25 -12.62
N THR A 193 -20.31 -3.93 -13.42
CA THR A 193 -20.72 -4.38 -14.75
C THR A 193 -20.87 -5.90 -14.89
N SER A 194 -20.24 -6.69 -13.99
CA SER A 194 -20.15 -8.15 -14.13
C SER A 194 -21.50 -8.88 -14.23
N HIS A 195 -22.57 -8.30 -13.69
CA HIS A 195 -23.92 -8.89 -13.72
C HIS A 195 -24.67 -8.69 -15.04
N LEU A 196 -24.17 -7.83 -15.94
CA LEU A 196 -24.80 -7.49 -17.21
C LEU A 196 -24.58 -8.56 -18.31
N LYS A 197 -23.87 -9.64 -18.00
CA LYS A 197 -23.56 -10.75 -18.92
C LYS A 197 -22.95 -10.24 -20.24
N ASP A 198 -23.66 -10.40 -21.36
CA ASP A 198 -23.18 -10.07 -22.71
C ASP A 198 -22.93 -8.55 -22.89
N SER A 199 -23.69 -7.70 -22.21
CA SER A 199 -23.53 -6.23 -22.26
C SER A 199 -22.44 -5.70 -21.32
N ALA A 200 -21.80 -6.55 -20.52
CA ALA A 200 -20.81 -6.11 -19.53
C ALA A 200 -19.60 -5.41 -20.16
N GLN A 201 -19.12 -5.90 -21.30
CA GLN A 201 -17.98 -5.33 -22.00
C GLN A 201 -18.29 -3.95 -22.60
N ASP A 202 -19.49 -3.78 -23.15
CA ASP A 202 -19.93 -2.50 -23.72
C ASP A 202 -20.09 -1.44 -22.63
N ALA A 203 -20.69 -1.81 -21.49
CA ALA A 203 -20.84 -0.94 -20.34
C ALA A 203 -19.45 -0.49 -19.79
N ARG A 204 -18.47 -1.41 -19.67
CA ARG A 204 -17.09 -1.06 -19.29
C ARG A 204 -16.47 -0.09 -20.27
N SER A 205 -16.61 -0.39 -21.57
CA SER A 205 -16.05 0.45 -22.64
C SER A 205 -16.63 1.86 -22.60
N GLU A 206 -17.92 2.02 -22.29
CA GLU A 206 -18.57 3.33 -22.16
C GLU A 206 -17.96 4.12 -20.97
N ILE A 207 -17.80 3.48 -19.80
CA ILE A 207 -17.16 4.09 -18.63
C ILE A 207 -15.72 4.51 -18.94
N TYR A 208 -14.90 3.62 -19.53
CA TYR A 208 -13.51 3.94 -19.87
C TYR A 208 -13.39 5.02 -20.94
N LYS A 209 -14.28 5.07 -21.92
CA LYS A 209 -14.34 6.16 -22.91
C LYS A 209 -14.66 7.50 -22.23
N ALA A 210 -15.52 7.50 -21.22
CA ALA A 210 -15.82 8.70 -20.45
C ALA A 210 -14.61 9.16 -19.62
N ILE A 211 -13.91 8.23 -18.95
CA ILE A 211 -12.68 8.50 -18.17
C ILE A 211 -11.57 9.04 -19.08
N ASN A 212 -11.24 8.34 -20.16
CA ASN A 212 -10.20 8.75 -21.10
C ASN A 212 -10.53 10.08 -21.79
N GLY A 213 -11.81 10.33 -22.03
CA GLY A 213 -12.31 11.61 -22.55
C GLY A 213 -12.42 12.72 -21.50
N LYS A 214 -12.04 12.46 -20.23
CA LYS A 214 -12.13 13.39 -19.09
C LYS A 214 -13.55 13.95 -18.85
N ARG A 215 -14.57 13.17 -19.19
CA ARG A 215 -15.99 13.58 -19.13
C ARG A 215 -16.68 12.96 -17.92
N LYS A 216 -16.59 13.62 -16.76
CA LYS A 216 -17.19 13.13 -15.50
C LYS A 216 -18.70 12.87 -15.65
N TRP A 217 -19.43 13.79 -16.30
CA TRP A 217 -20.86 13.65 -16.55
C TRP A 217 -21.22 12.41 -17.38
N ALA A 218 -20.36 12.06 -18.36
CA ALA A 218 -20.60 10.87 -19.20
C ALA A 218 -20.33 9.57 -18.43
N ALA A 219 -19.36 9.58 -17.50
CA ALA A 219 -19.15 8.46 -16.59
C ALA A 219 -20.35 8.27 -15.64
N GLU A 220 -20.87 9.37 -15.10
CA GLU A 220 -22.07 9.35 -14.26
C GLU A 220 -23.27 8.79 -15.03
N GLU A 221 -23.54 9.28 -16.24
CA GLU A 221 -24.61 8.79 -17.11
C GLU A 221 -24.47 7.29 -17.41
N ALA A 222 -23.25 6.81 -17.66
CA ALA A 222 -23.00 5.39 -17.89
C ALA A 222 -23.38 4.53 -16.67
N PHE A 223 -23.03 4.96 -15.46
CA PHE A 223 -23.45 4.27 -14.23
C PHE A 223 -24.97 4.32 -14.03
N ASP A 224 -25.62 5.44 -14.33
CA ASP A 224 -27.07 5.58 -14.21
C ASP A 224 -27.83 4.67 -15.18
N LYS A 225 -27.34 4.50 -16.41
CA LYS A 225 -27.86 3.50 -17.37
C LYS A 225 -27.75 2.07 -16.81
N ILE A 226 -26.60 1.73 -16.19
CA ILE A 226 -26.42 0.43 -15.57
C ILE A 226 -27.39 0.22 -14.41
N LEU A 227 -27.56 1.23 -13.54
CA LEU A 227 -28.50 1.19 -12.42
C LEU A 227 -29.94 0.96 -12.91
N HIS A 228 -30.34 1.67 -13.97
CA HIS A 228 -31.69 1.57 -14.54
C HIS A 228 -32.05 0.15 -15.01
N VAL A 229 -31.10 -0.61 -15.52
CA VAL A 229 -31.32 -1.99 -15.99
C VAL A 229 -31.00 -3.06 -14.94
N THR A 230 -30.58 -2.64 -13.73
CA THR A 230 -30.20 -3.57 -12.66
C THR A 230 -31.37 -3.87 -11.75
N GLU A 231 -31.98 -5.06 -11.88
CA GLU A 231 -33.17 -5.46 -11.12
C GLU A 231 -32.84 -5.90 -9.67
N LYS A 232 -31.67 -6.55 -9.45
CA LYS A 232 -31.29 -7.09 -8.14
C LYS A 232 -30.72 -6.01 -7.21
N GLU A 233 -31.35 -5.78 -6.07
CA GLU A 233 -30.94 -4.79 -5.07
C GLU A 233 -29.45 -4.91 -4.67
N THR A 234 -28.95 -6.15 -4.44
CA THR A 234 -27.53 -6.36 -4.09
C THR A 234 -26.58 -5.93 -5.20
N LYS A 235 -26.99 -6.05 -6.46
CA LYS A 235 -26.20 -5.59 -7.62
C LYS A 235 -26.34 -4.09 -7.81
N ALA A 236 -27.51 -3.52 -7.61
CA ALA A 236 -27.71 -2.08 -7.63
C ALA A 236 -26.82 -1.37 -6.58
N LYS A 237 -26.74 -1.89 -5.35
CA LYS A 237 -25.82 -1.39 -4.32
C LYS A 237 -24.36 -1.44 -4.76
N ALA A 238 -23.94 -2.50 -5.45
CA ALA A 238 -22.58 -2.61 -5.98
C ALA A 238 -22.29 -1.57 -7.08
N VAL A 239 -23.25 -1.32 -7.96
CA VAL A 239 -23.14 -0.27 -9.01
C VAL A 239 -23.09 1.12 -8.38
N GLU A 240 -23.94 1.40 -7.40
CA GLU A 240 -23.98 2.67 -6.68
C GLU A 240 -22.68 2.93 -5.92
N SER A 241 -22.15 1.91 -5.23
CA SER A 241 -20.85 1.97 -4.58
C SER A 241 -19.73 2.28 -5.57
N ALA A 242 -19.71 1.62 -6.73
CA ALA A 242 -18.73 1.89 -7.78
C ALA A 242 -18.88 3.30 -8.38
N LYS A 243 -20.10 3.74 -8.65
CA LYS A 243 -20.39 5.11 -9.10
C LYS A 243 -19.81 6.13 -8.12
N ASN A 244 -20.15 5.99 -6.84
CA ASN A 244 -19.69 6.90 -5.80
C ASN A 244 -18.16 6.89 -5.65
N TYR A 245 -17.55 5.71 -5.71
CA TYR A 245 -16.09 5.57 -5.64
C TYR A 245 -15.39 6.25 -6.83
N ILE A 246 -15.82 5.98 -8.06
CA ILE A 246 -15.23 6.56 -9.27
C ILE A 246 -15.42 8.08 -9.32
N LEU A 247 -16.64 8.55 -9.08
CA LEU A 247 -16.96 9.99 -9.13
C LEU A 247 -16.33 10.77 -7.96
N GLY A 248 -16.21 10.15 -6.78
CA GLY A 248 -15.56 10.72 -5.61
C GLY A 248 -14.05 10.83 -5.76
N ASN A 249 -13.42 9.91 -6.52
CA ASN A 249 -11.99 9.91 -6.80
C ASN A 249 -11.62 10.54 -8.16
N TRP A 250 -12.55 11.25 -8.79
CA TRP A 250 -12.38 11.75 -10.16
C TRP A 250 -11.10 12.58 -10.35
N ALA A 251 -10.76 13.44 -9.41
CA ALA A 251 -9.55 14.24 -9.48
C ALA A 251 -8.28 13.37 -9.53
N GLY A 252 -8.21 12.34 -8.68
CA GLY A 252 -7.10 11.38 -8.67
C GLY A 252 -7.02 10.54 -9.94
N ILE A 253 -8.17 10.18 -10.53
CA ILE A 253 -8.21 9.50 -11.82
C ILE A 253 -7.65 10.41 -12.92
N MET A 254 -7.96 11.70 -12.90
CA MET A 254 -7.49 12.65 -13.91
C MET A 254 -5.98 12.90 -13.83
N GLU A 255 -5.37 12.78 -12.67
CA GLU A 255 -3.91 12.82 -12.55
C GLU A 255 -3.24 11.58 -13.17
N SER A 256 -3.88 10.40 -13.14
CA SER A 256 -3.36 9.16 -13.73
C SER A 256 -3.47 9.10 -15.27
N VAL A 257 -4.27 9.97 -15.89
CA VAL A 257 -4.54 10.03 -17.35
C VAL A 257 -3.71 11.10 -18.04
N ARG A 258 -2.80 11.75 -17.31
CA ARG A 258 -1.80 12.69 -17.88
C ARG A 258 -0.56 11.93 -18.30
#